data_aba5365a5fbe6ccb0ea4727bc6d48b33
#
_entry.id   aba5365a5fbe6ccb0ea4727bc6d48b33
#
_cell.length_a   1.000
_cell.length_b   1.000
_cell.length_c   1.000
_cell.angle_alpha   90.00
_cell.angle_beta   90.00
_cell.angle_gamma   90.00
#
_symmetry.space_group_name_H-M   'P 1'
#
loop_
_entity.id
_entity.type
_entity.pdbx_description
1 polymer ?
#
loop_
_entity_poly.entity_id
_entity_poly.type
_entity_poly.pdbx_seq_one_letter_code
_entity_poly.pdbx_strand_id
1 'polypeptide(L)'
;FMARDGEQALAFCRNNPPPDLVLLDVVMPEMDGIEVCRQLKADPVLADIPVIFVTACSEPADETRALESGGVDFITKPVNPAVVRARVKTHLTLKAQGDLLRSLVFVDGLTGVANRRRFDEALQIEWRRCQRTGAPLALLMMDIDHFKRYNDRYGHQTGDACLQQVAATLKAGLQRGHDLVARYGGEEFACLLSECDLAAGLHKAQALLAAVAALGIAHADSPTADRVTLSIGVAVLYPSGECGPDALVAAADTALYEAKRSGRNGVGASPMVK
;
A
#
# COMPACT_ATOMS: atom_id res chain seq x y z
N PHE A 1 -14.21 14.81 14.04
CA PHE A 1 -14.24 16.01 13.19
C PHE A 1 -15.69 16.28 12.77
N MET A 2 -16.05 17.55 12.62
CA MET A 2 -17.36 17.98 12.14
C MET A 2 -17.14 18.97 10.99
N ALA A 3 -17.64 18.63 9.81
CA ALA A 3 -17.66 19.51 8.64
C ALA A 3 -18.98 20.30 8.61
N ARG A 4 -18.96 21.50 8.05
CA ARG A 4 -20.14 22.38 7.95
C ARG A 4 -20.90 22.17 6.64
N ASP A 5 -20.19 21.68 5.61
CA ASP A 5 -20.72 21.46 4.28
C ASP A 5 -20.03 20.28 3.59
N GLY A 6 -20.49 19.90 2.39
CA GLY A 6 -19.99 18.77 1.63
C GLY A 6 -18.55 18.95 1.13
N GLU A 7 -18.17 20.15 0.72
CA GLU A 7 -16.81 20.42 0.22
C GLU A 7 -15.78 20.27 1.34
N GLN A 8 -16.06 20.81 2.53
CA GLN A 8 -15.20 20.69 3.68
C GLN A 8 -15.07 19.22 4.14
N ALA A 9 -16.16 18.43 4.05
CA ALA A 9 -16.13 17.00 4.36
C ALA A 9 -15.21 16.24 3.41
N LEU A 10 -15.32 16.46 2.10
CA LEU A 10 -14.47 15.83 1.09
C LEU A 10 -13.01 16.27 1.22
N ALA A 11 -12.78 17.58 1.42
CA ALA A 11 -11.44 18.11 1.64
C ALA A 11 -10.77 17.50 2.87
N PHE A 12 -11.51 17.33 3.97
CA PHE A 12 -11.00 16.65 5.16
C PHE A 12 -10.60 15.21 4.86
N CYS A 13 -11.49 14.42 4.24
CA CYS A 13 -11.21 13.01 3.92
C CYS A 13 -10.04 12.81 2.96
N ARG A 14 -9.80 13.78 2.03
CA ARG A 14 -8.69 13.72 1.07
C ARG A 14 -7.34 14.14 1.64
N ASN A 15 -7.33 15.03 2.63
CA ASN A 15 -6.11 15.65 3.16
C ASN A 15 -5.67 15.07 4.52
N ASN A 16 -6.47 14.19 5.12
CA ASN A 16 -6.20 13.55 6.40
C ASN A 16 -6.32 12.03 6.27
N PRO A 17 -5.85 11.25 7.27
CA PRO A 17 -6.16 9.82 7.32
C PRO A 17 -7.68 9.60 7.23
N PRO A 18 -8.14 8.65 6.39
CA PRO A 18 -9.56 8.37 6.21
C PRO A 18 -10.25 8.07 7.55
N PRO A 19 -11.42 8.67 7.82
CA PRO A 19 -12.18 8.37 9.04
C PRO A 19 -12.74 6.93 8.97
N ASP A 20 -12.97 6.33 10.14
CA ASP A 20 -13.53 4.98 10.21
C ASP A 20 -15.02 4.90 9.83
N LEU A 21 -15.74 6.03 9.89
CA LEU A 21 -17.16 6.15 9.52
C LEU A 21 -17.52 7.61 9.31
N VAL A 22 -18.44 7.88 8.39
CA VAL A 22 -19.04 9.20 8.16
C VAL A 22 -20.52 9.18 8.50
N LEU A 23 -20.96 10.11 9.34
CA LEU A 23 -22.38 10.47 9.49
C LEU A 23 -22.65 11.68 8.59
N LEU A 24 -23.55 11.55 7.64
CA LEU A 24 -23.76 12.52 6.58
C LEU A 24 -25.22 12.97 6.50
N ASP A 25 -25.44 14.26 6.67
CA ASP A 25 -26.78 14.81 6.40
C ASP A 25 -27.07 14.75 4.90
N VAL A 26 -28.28 14.35 4.54
CA VAL A 26 -28.71 14.33 3.14
C VAL A 26 -28.90 15.76 2.63
N VAL A 27 -29.54 16.61 3.45
CA VAL A 27 -29.87 17.99 3.05
C VAL A 27 -28.79 18.93 3.58
N MET A 28 -27.91 19.35 2.69
CA MET A 28 -26.87 20.35 2.98
C MET A 28 -26.86 21.45 1.92
N PRO A 29 -26.40 22.65 2.25
CA PRO A 29 -26.24 23.72 1.26
C PRO A 29 -25.16 23.36 0.24
N GLU A 30 -25.28 23.91 -0.99
CA GLU A 30 -24.37 23.80 -2.12
C GLU A 30 -24.22 22.38 -2.68
N MET A 31 -23.74 21.41 -1.91
CA MET A 31 -23.58 20.01 -2.30
C MET A 31 -24.37 19.13 -1.33
N ASP A 32 -25.33 18.35 -1.85
CA ASP A 32 -26.11 17.42 -1.04
C ASP A 32 -25.26 16.19 -0.56
N GLY A 33 -25.74 15.54 0.49
CA GLY A 33 -25.02 14.39 1.06
C GLY A 33 -24.91 13.21 0.11
N ILE A 34 -25.85 13.04 -0.82
CA ILE A 34 -25.82 11.96 -1.83
C ILE A 34 -24.65 12.15 -2.77
N GLU A 35 -24.42 13.40 -3.23
CA GLU A 35 -23.27 13.71 -4.09
C GLU A 35 -21.94 13.55 -3.35
N VAL A 36 -21.87 14.00 -2.08
CA VAL A 36 -20.69 13.74 -1.23
C VAL A 36 -20.39 12.24 -1.14
N CYS A 37 -21.42 11.42 -0.89
CA CYS A 37 -21.27 9.96 -0.82
C CYS A 37 -20.74 9.37 -2.14
N ARG A 38 -21.31 9.78 -3.29
CA ARG A 38 -20.84 9.32 -4.60
C ARG A 38 -19.36 9.64 -4.82
N GLN A 39 -18.93 10.85 -4.48
CA GLN A 39 -17.52 11.23 -4.62
C GLN A 39 -16.61 10.46 -3.67
N LEU A 40 -17.02 10.18 -2.43
CA LEU A 40 -16.29 9.30 -1.53
C LEU A 40 -16.17 7.89 -2.11
N LYS A 41 -17.26 7.35 -2.67
CA LYS A 41 -17.28 6.00 -3.25
C LYS A 41 -16.55 5.87 -4.58
N ALA A 42 -16.41 6.97 -5.31
CA ALA A 42 -15.60 7.03 -6.53
C ALA A 42 -14.08 7.10 -6.28
N ASP A 43 -13.66 7.49 -5.08
CA ASP A 43 -12.24 7.54 -4.70
C ASP A 43 -11.81 6.19 -4.09
N PRO A 44 -10.88 5.44 -4.71
CA PRO A 44 -10.47 4.12 -4.22
C PRO A 44 -9.89 4.12 -2.80
N VAL A 45 -9.35 5.26 -2.32
CA VAL A 45 -8.83 5.39 -0.95
C VAL A 45 -9.96 5.57 0.06
N LEU A 46 -11.06 6.20 -0.37
CA LEU A 46 -12.18 6.59 0.48
C LEU A 46 -13.40 5.68 0.31
N ALA A 47 -13.44 4.85 -0.73
CA ALA A 47 -14.59 4.01 -1.09
C ALA A 47 -15.06 3.07 0.04
N ASP A 48 -14.14 2.61 0.86
CA ASP A 48 -14.40 1.67 1.95
C ASP A 48 -14.92 2.32 3.25
N ILE A 49 -14.97 3.67 3.31
CA ILE A 49 -15.52 4.37 4.47
C ILE A 49 -17.04 4.13 4.51
N PRO A 50 -17.60 3.52 5.56
CA PRO A 50 -19.05 3.41 5.72
C PRO A 50 -19.68 4.80 5.91
N VAL A 51 -20.71 5.09 5.11
CA VAL A 51 -21.47 6.34 5.18
C VAL A 51 -22.87 6.01 5.70
N ILE A 52 -23.25 6.59 6.84
CA ILE A 52 -24.60 6.52 7.39
C ILE A 52 -25.26 7.86 7.15
N PHE A 53 -26.36 7.87 6.41
CA PHE A 53 -27.10 9.09 6.18
C PHE A 53 -27.95 9.50 7.39
N VAL A 54 -28.06 10.80 7.63
CA VAL A 54 -28.99 11.40 8.59
C VAL A 54 -29.99 12.21 7.80
N THR A 55 -31.25 11.86 7.80
CA THR A 55 -32.25 12.50 6.92
C THR A 55 -33.51 12.92 7.68
N ALA A 56 -34.11 14.03 7.25
CA ALA A 56 -35.45 14.43 7.69
C ALA A 56 -36.57 13.81 6.82
N CYS A 57 -36.20 13.27 5.64
CA CYS A 57 -37.13 12.64 4.72
C CYS A 57 -37.45 11.20 5.17
N SER A 58 -38.72 10.88 5.19
CA SER A 58 -39.23 9.52 5.51
C SER A 58 -39.89 8.86 4.30
N GLU A 59 -39.67 9.41 3.08
CA GLU A 59 -40.22 8.80 1.88
C GLU A 59 -39.32 7.64 1.44
N PRO A 60 -39.91 6.46 1.10
CA PRO A 60 -39.14 5.29 0.69
C PRO A 60 -38.23 5.54 -0.52
N ALA A 61 -38.59 6.48 -1.38
CA ALA A 61 -37.79 6.85 -2.54
C ALA A 61 -36.45 7.52 -2.17
N ASP A 62 -36.43 8.35 -1.12
CA ASP A 62 -35.21 9.03 -0.66
C ASP A 62 -34.27 8.07 0.06
N GLU A 63 -34.81 7.12 0.83
CA GLU A 63 -34.04 6.06 1.46
C GLU A 63 -33.35 5.17 0.42
N THR A 64 -34.10 4.79 -0.63
CA THR A 64 -33.54 4.00 -1.75
C THR A 64 -32.41 4.75 -2.45
N ARG A 65 -32.59 6.03 -2.78
CA ARG A 65 -31.55 6.86 -3.41
C ARG A 65 -30.28 6.99 -2.55
N ALA A 66 -30.44 7.14 -1.24
CA ALA A 66 -29.32 7.23 -0.31
C ALA A 66 -28.51 5.92 -0.29
N LEU A 67 -29.15 4.77 -0.23
CA LEU A 67 -28.48 3.46 -0.28
C LEU A 67 -27.85 3.18 -1.63
N GLU A 68 -28.54 3.47 -2.75
CA GLU A 68 -28.00 3.32 -4.10
C GLU A 68 -26.76 4.20 -4.38
N SER A 69 -26.62 5.33 -3.67
CA SER A 69 -25.42 6.16 -3.76
C SER A 69 -24.18 5.55 -3.09
N GLY A 70 -24.32 4.38 -2.43
CA GLY A 70 -23.25 3.68 -1.72
C GLY A 70 -23.28 3.87 -0.19
N GLY A 71 -24.32 4.50 0.37
CA GLY A 71 -24.55 4.53 1.81
C GLY A 71 -24.81 3.14 2.37
N VAL A 72 -24.37 2.89 3.60
CA VAL A 72 -24.54 1.59 4.27
C VAL A 72 -25.76 1.55 5.17
N ASP A 73 -26.29 2.71 5.57
CA ASP A 73 -27.43 2.83 6.46
C ASP A 73 -27.98 4.27 6.45
N PHE A 74 -29.14 4.47 7.09
CA PHE A 74 -29.72 5.80 7.31
C PHE A 74 -30.37 5.93 8.70
N ILE A 75 -30.48 7.15 9.18
CA ILE A 75 -31.08 7.52 10.47
C ILE A 75 -32.04 8.67 10.23
N THR A 76 -33.31 8.49 10.60
CA THR A 76 -34.33 9.54 10.46
C THR A 76 -34.27 10.55 11.61
N LYS A 77 -34.48 11.84 11.30
CA LYS A 77 -34.68 12.90 12.30
C LYS A 77 -36.12 12.89 12.83
N PRO A 78 -36.36 13.13 14.12
CA PRO A 78 -35.41 13.51 15.18
C PRO A 78 -34.53 12.35 15.61
N VAL A 79 -33.23 12.63 15.78
CA VAL A 79 -32.20 11.60 16.03
C VAL A 79 -32.34 11.05 17.46
N ASN A 80 -32.46 9.74 17.58
CA ASN A 80 -32.37 9.08 18.88
C ASN A 80 -30.87 8.70 19.12
N PRO A 81 -30.23 9.27 20.19
CA PRO A 81 -28.81 8.99 20.44
C PRO A 81 -28.47 7.52 20.68
N ALA A 82 -29.43 6.73 21.23
CA ALA A 82 -29.22 5.29 21.45
C ALA A 82 -29.19 4.54 20.10
N VAL A 83 -30.05 4.90 19.16
CA VAL A 83 -30.11 4.32 17.81
C VAL A 83 -28.84 4.67 17.04
N VAL A 84 -28.41 5.95 17.08
CA VAL A 84 -27.16 6.38 16.44
C VAL A 84 -25.99 5.55 16.93
N ARG A 85 -25.80 5.47 18.26
CA ARG A 85 -24.71 4.70 18.85
C ARG A 85 -24.75 3.22 18.45
N ALA A 86 -25.91 2.61 18.40
CA ALA A 86 -26.06 1.21 18.02
C ALA A 86 -25.64 0.99 16.54
N ARG A 87 -26.16 1.80 15.61
CA ARG A 87 -25.84 1.71 14.18
C ARG A 87 -24.35 2.00 13.91
N VAL A 88 -23.81 3.06 14.48
CA VAL A 88 -22.37 3.39 14.37
C VAL A 88 -21.52 2.23 14.88
N LYS A 89 -21.85 1.65 16.04
CA LYS A 89 -21.10 0.50 16.57
C LYS A 89 -21.17 -0.71 15.64
N THR A 90 -22.33 -1.00 15.06
CA THR A 90 -22.51 -2.11 14.12
C THR A 90 -21.63 -1.92 12.89
N HIS A 91 -21.67 -0.75 12.25
CA HIS A 91 -20.91 -0.49 11.03
C HIS A 91 -19.40 -0.36 11.27
N LEU A 92 -18.96 0.16 12.43
CA LEU A 92 -17.55 0.13 12.84
C LEU A 92 -17.06 -1.31 13.06
N THR A 93 -17.89 -2.18 13.66
CA THR A 93 -17.55 -3.60 13.84
C THR A 93 -17.41 -4.30 12.48
N LEU A 94 -18.36 -4.10 11.56
CA LEU A 94 -18.31 -4.68 10.21
C LEU A 94 -17.09 -4.17 9.42
N LYS A 95 -16.76 -2.88 9.53
CA LYS A 95 -15.54 -2.32 8.92
C LYS A 95 -14.31 -2.99 9.51
N ALA A 96 -14.17 -3.06 10.83
CA ALA A 96 -13.01 -3.69 11.47
C ALA A 96 -12.86 -5.18 11.08
N GLN A 97 -13.97 -5.92 10.95
CA GLN A 97 -13.94 -7.30 10.46
C GLN A 97 -13.52 -7.39 8.99
N GLY A 98 -14.01 -6.48 8.14
CA GLY A 98 -13.60 -6.38 6.74
C GLY A 98 -12.12 -6.05 6.59
N ASP A 99 -11.62 -5.10 7.38
CA ASP A 99 -10.21 -4.69 7.39
C ASP A 99 -9.30 -5.84 7.90
N LEU A 100 -9.76 -6.60 8.91
CA LEU A 100 -9.05 -7.80 9.37
C LEU A 100 -8.99 -8.87 8.29
N LEU A 101 -10.11 -9.18 7.64
CA LEU A 101 -10.14 -10.13 6.53
C LEU A 101 -9.23 -9.70 5.38
N ARG A 102 -9.22 -8.41 5.03
CA ARG A 102 -8.29 -7.84 4.05
C ARG A 102 -6.84 -7.98 4.49
N SER A 103 -6.54 -7.73 5.77
CA SER A 103 -5.18 -7.87 6.28
C SER A 103 -4.65 -9.30 6.14
N LEU A 104 -5.49 -10.32 6.37
CA LEU A 104 -5.16 -11.72 6.13
C LEU A 104 -4.90 -12.04 4.66
N VAL A 105 -5.53 -11.29 3.73
CA VAL A 105 -5.34 -11.44 2.27
C VAL A 105 -4.10 -10.67 1.78
N PHE A 106 -3.58 -9.71 2.55
CA PHE A 106 -2.50 -8.80 2.14
C PHE A 106 -1.12 -9.09 2.71
N VAL A 107 -1.03 -10.06 3.59
CA VAL A 107 0.24 -10.49 4.19
C VAL A 107 0.72 -11.77 3.51
N ASP A 108 2.01 -11.88 3.25
CA ASP A 108 2.64 -13.14 2.85
C ASP A 108 2.73 -14.08 4.05
N GLY A 109 2.09 -15.24 3.95
CA GLY A 109 1.94 -16.19 5.05
C GLY A 109 3.26 -16.77 5.56
N LEU A 110 4.33 -16.77 4.75
CA LEU A 110 5.63 -17.24 5.15
C LEU A 110 6.46 -16.16 5.86
N THR A 111 6.53 -14.98 5.27
CA THR A 111 7.50 -13.93 5.65
C THR A 111 6.91 -12.84 6.54
N GLY A 112 5.58 -12.73 6.63
CA GLY A 112 4.91 -11.71 7.44
C GLY A 112 5.07 -10.26 6.94
N VAL A 113 5.63 -10.05 5.74
CA VAL A 113 5.60 -8.77 5.02
C VAL A 113 4.39 -8.71 4.10
N ALA A 114 4.16 -7.60 3.44
CA ALA A 114 3.08 -7.51 2.45
C ALA A 114 3.28 -8.55 1.33
N ASN A 115 2.17 -9.06 0.78
CA ASN A 115 2.24 -9.88 -0.43
C ASN A 115 2.14 -9.01 -1.70
N ARG A 116 2.27 -9.64 -2.88
CA ARG A 116 2.19 -8.97 -4.18
C ARG A 116 0.90 -8.15 -4.35
N ARG A 117 -0.24 -8.70 -3.94
CA ARG A 117 -1.52 -8.00 -4.06
C ARG A 117 -1.54 -6.68 -3.28
N ARG A 118 -1.01 -6.69 -2.05
CA ARG A 118 -0.86 -5.47 -1.25
C ARG A 118 0.10 -4.48 -1.88
N PHE A 119 1.19 -4.97 -2.48
CA PHE A 119 2.12 -4.14 -3.23
C PHE A 119 1.45 -3.45 -4.41
N ASP A 120 0.69 -4.18 -5.23
CA ASP A 120 0.00 -3.64 -6.40
C ASP A 120 -1.00 -2.53 -6.00
N GLU A 121 -1.75 -2.74 -4.92
CA GLU A 121 -2.67 -1.71 -4.39
C GLU A 121 -1.91 -0.48 -3.85
N ALA A 122 -0.86 -0.70 -3.06
CA ALA A 122 -0.06 0.39 -2.51
C ALA A 122 0.61 1.22 -3.60
N LEU A 123 1.10 0.56 -4.66
CA LEU A 123 1.68 1.23 -5.81
C LEU A 123 0.67 2.17 -6.49
N GLN A 124 -0.56 1.72 -6.70
CA GLN A 124 -1.63 2.55 -7.28
C GLN A 124 -1.97 3.77 -6.40
N ILE A 125 -2.03 3.57 -5.09
CA ILE A 125 -2.33 4.63 -4.11
C ILE A 125 -1.22 5.68 -4.09
N GLU A 126 0.04 5.25 -3.92
CA GLU A 126 1.18 6.14 -3.82
C GLU A 126 1.50 6.82 -5.16
N TRP A 127 1.26 6.14 -6.29
CA TRP A 127 1.35 6.75 -7.61
C TRP A 127 0.46 7.97 -7.74
N ARG A 128 -0.84 7.83 -7.41
CA ARG A 128 -1.81 8.94 -7.45
C ARG A 128 -1.46 10.04 -6.45
N ARG A 129 -0.98 9.68 -5.27
CA ARG A 129 -0.53 10.63 -4.25
C ARG A 129 0.65 11.45 -4.78
N CYS A 130 1.69 10.82 -5.28
CA CYS A 130 2.88 11.48 -5.83
C CYS A 130 2.53 12.32 -7.07
N GLN A 131 1.60 11.86 -7.92
CA GLN A 131 1.11 12.62 -9.05
C GLN A 131 0.45 13.95 -8.63
N ARG A 132 -0.32 13.95 -7.54
CA ARG A 132 -0.96 15.18 -7.01
C ARG A 132 0.03 16.15 -6.37
N THR A 133 1.04 15.62 -5.70
CA THR A 133 2.04 16.43 -4.95
C THR A 133 3.25 16.82 -5.78
N GLY A 134 3.43 16.25 -6.98
CA GLY A 134 4.65 16.40 -7.77
C GLY A 134 5.87 15.71 -7.14
N ALA A 135 5.67 14.82 -6.17
CA ALA A 135 6.74 14.14 -5.45
C ALA A 135 7.25 12.91 -6.22
N PRO A 136 8.52 12.53 -6.06
CA PRO A 136 9.06 11.31 -6.64
C PRO A 136 8.56 10.06 -5.92
N LEU A 137 8.42 8.96 -6.68
CA LEU A 137 8.13 7.63 -6.17
C LEU A 137 9.26 6.70 -6.56
N ALA A 138 9.90 6.07 -5.58
CA ALA A 138 10.96 5.10 -5.79
C ALA A 138 10.46 3.67 -5.57
N LEU A 139 10.95 2.75 -6.41
CA LEU A 139 10.75 1.32 -6.28
C LEU A 139 12.10 0.60 -6.28
N LEU A 140 12.30 -0.25 -5.30
CA LEU A 140 13.42 -1.19 -5.21
C LEU A 140 12.88 -2.59 -5.49
N MET A 141 13.29 -3.21 -6.60
CA MET A 141 13.08 -4.64 -6.86
C MET A 141 14.30 -5.41 -6.41
N MET A 142 14.12 -6.47 -5.65
CA MET A 142 15.20 -7.20 -4.99
C MET A 142 15.04 -8.71 -5.20
N ASP A 143 16.15 -9.40 -5.32
CA ASP A 143 16.18 -10.86 -5.51
C ASP A 143 17.34 -11.45 -4.70
N ILE A 144 17.07 -12.57 -4.01
CA ILE A 144 18.12 -13.30 -3.27
C ILE A 144 18.99 -14.06 -4.26
N ASP A 145 20.27 -13.70 -4.30
CA ASP A 145 21.20 -14.27 -5.24
C ASP A 145 21.36 -15.78 -5.06
N HIS A 146 21.22 -16.52 -6.17
CA HIS A 146 21.38 -17.97 -6.24
C HIS A 146 20.49 -18.77 -5.27
N PHE A 147 19.32 -18.27 -4.92
CA PHE A 147 18.43 -18.88 -3.92
C PHE A 147 18.01 -20.31 -4.28
N LYS A 148 17.86 -20.63 -5.58
CA LYS A 148 17.62 -22.01 -6.00
C LYS A 148 18.74 -22.95 -5.55
N ARG A 149 20.03 -22.55 -5.71
CA ARG A 149 21.18 -23.37 -5.25
C ARG A 149 21.20 -23.48 -3.73
N TYR A 150 20.76 -22.44 -3.03
CA TYR A 150 20.60 -22.48 -1.58
C TYR A 150 19.60 -23.58 -1.17
N ASN A 151 18.41 -23.59 -1.79
CA ASN A 151 17.39 -24.61 -1.54
C ASN A 151 17.86 -26.03 -1.90
N ASP A 152 18.54 -26.18 -3.05
CA ASP A 152 19.06 -27.47 -3.51
C ASP A 152 20.07 -28.06 -2.51
N ARG A 153 20.85 -27.20 -1.83
CA ARG A 153 21.86 -27.61 -0.85
C ARG A 153 21.30 -27.81 0.56
N TYR A 154 20.51 -26.86 1.05
CA TYR A 154 20.11 -26.80 2.46
C TYR A 154 18.67 -27.24 2.72
N GLY A 155 17.91 -27.51 1.66
CA GLY A 155 16.51 -27.89 1.70
C GLY A 155 15.55 -26.70 1.83
N HIS A 156 14.29 -26.91 1.44
CA HIS A 156 13.26 -25.86 1.39
C HIS A 156 12.94 -25.26 2.76
N GLN A 157 12.97 -26.05 3.86
CA GLN A 157 12.71 -25.51 5.19
C GLN A 157 13.76 -24.48 5.63
N THR A 158 15.03 -24.73 5.30
CA THR A 158 16.11 -23.77 5.55
C THR A 158 15.98 -22.55 4.65
N GLY A 159 15.51 -22.74 3.41
CA GLY A 159 15.17 -21.65 2.50
C GLY A 159 14.03 -20.77 3.03
N ASP A 160 12.99 -21.36 3.58
CA ASP A 160 11.89 -20.64 4.23
C ASP A 160 12.38 -19.80 5.41
N ALA A 161 13.24 -20.36 6.27
CA ALA A 161 13.85 -19.62 7.37
C ALA A 161 14.75 -18.47 6.87
N CYS A 162 15.48 -18.66 5.77
CA CYS A 162 16.25 -17.61 5.10
C CYS A 162 15.34 -16.47 4.61
N LEU A 163 14.26 -16.80 3.90
CA LEU A 163 13.26 -15.82 3.42
C LEU A 163 12.67 -15.00 4.58
N GLN A 164 12.35 -15.64 5.71
CA GLN A 164 11.82 -14.97 6.89
C GLN A 164 12.84 -13.98 7.49
N GLN A 165 14.11 -14.36 7.61
CA GLN A 165 15.16 -13.50 8.15
C GLN A 165 15.43 -12.31 7.21
N VAL A 166 15.51 -12.54 5.89
CA VAL A 166 15.67 -11.47 4.90
C VAL A 166 14.49 -10.51 4.97
N ALA A 167 13.26 -11.01 4.95
CA ALA A 167 12.05 -10.18 5.02
C ALA A 167 12.00 -9.32 6.30
N ALA A 168 12.32 -9.90 7.45
CA ALA A 168 12.39 -9.18 8.72
C ALA A 168 13.45 -8.07 8.68
N THR A 169 14.61 -8.34 8.09
CA THR A 169 15.70 -7.36 7.94
C THR A 169 15.30 -6.22 7.00
N LEU A 170 14.69 -6.53 5.86
CA LEU A 170 14.17 -5.52 4.94
C LEU A 170 13.12 -4.63 5.62
N LYS A 171 12.19 -5.24 6.35
CA LYS A 171 11.15 -4.51 7.10
C LYS A 171 11.74 -3.60 8.18
N ALA A 172 12.72 -4.08 8.93
CA ALA A 172 13.40 -3.27 9.95
C ALA A 172 14.20 -2.10 9.36
N GLY A 173 14.66 -2.22 8.12
CA GLY A 173 15.37 -1.17 7.40
C GLY A 173 14.46 -0.03 6.90
N LEU A 174 13.13 -0.18 6.93
CA LEU A 174 12.16 0.85 6.56
C LEU A 174 11.66 1.57 7.82
N GLN A 175 11.83 2.88 7.86
CA GLN A 175 11.55 3.68 9.07
C GLN A 175 10.33 4.61 8.90
N ARG A 176 9.87 4.84 7.67
CA ARG A 176 8.75 5.75 7.40
C ARG A 176 7.44 4.97 7.33
N GLY A 177 6.36 5.53 7.86
CA GLY A 177 5.05 4.88 7.88
C GLY A 177 4.42 4.63 6.50
N HIS A 178 4.98 5.26 5.45
CA HIS A 178 4.53 5.10 4.06
C HIS A 178 5.39 4.14 3.24
N ASP A 179 6.54 3.73 3.78
CA ASP A 179 7.40 2.75 3.10
C ASP A 179 6.78 1.36 3.24
N LEU A 180 6.77 0.61 2.16
CA LEU A 180 6.23 -0.75 2.12
C LEU A 180 7.32 -1.73 1.67
N VAL A 181 7.47 -2.85 2.39
CA VAL A 181 8.16 -4.03 1.87
C VAL A 181 7.14 -5.13 1.59
N ALA A 182 7.27 -5.77 0.44
CA ALA A 182 6.43 -6.86 0.02
C ALA A 182 7.27 -8.02 -0.52
N ARG A 183 6.77 -9.25 -0.36
CA ARG A 183 7.25 -10.39 -1.12
C ARG A 183 6.51 -10.40 -2.45
N TYR A 184 7.27 -10.15 -3.53
CA TYR A 184 6.71 -10.00 -4.88
C TYR A 184 6.44 -11.36 -5.52
N GLY A 185 7.30 -12.37 -5.24
CA GLY A 185 7.11 -13.76 -5.66
C GLY A 185 8.37 -14.58 -5.38
N GLY A 186 8.23 -15.83 -4.98
CA GLY A 186 9.40 -16.71 -4.72
C GLY A 186 10.41 -16.10 -3.75
N GLU A 187 11.61 -15.81 -4.25
CA GLU A 187 12.70 -15.13 -3.56
C GLU A 187 12.79 -13.63 -3.83
N GLU A 188 11.80 -13.06 -4.54
CA GLU A 188 11.78 -11.66 -4.93
C GLU A 188 11.01 -10.80 -3.91
N PHE A 189 11.59 -9.64 -3.60
CA PHE A 189 11.00 -8.64 -2.74
C PHE A 189 10.92 -7.29 -3.45
N ALA A 190 9.94 -6.48 -3.05
CA ALA A 190 9.77 -5.11 -3.53
C ALA A 190 9.69 -4.14 -2.36
N CYS A 191 10.39 -3.00 -2.44
CA CYS A 191 10.20 -1.88 -1.51
C CYS A 191 9.70 -0.67 -2.26
N LEU A 192 8.54 -0.14 -1.84
CA LEU A 192 7.97 1.09 -2.36
C LEU A 192 8.27 2.22 -1.39
N LEU A 193 8.89 3.30 -1.88
CA LEU A 193 9.35 4.43 -1.08
C LEU A 193 8.76 5.73 -1.64
N SER A 194 7.82 6.31 -0.92
CA SER A 194 7.18 7.57 -1.30
C SER A 194 8.06 8.77 -0.98
N GLU A 195 7.96 9.83 -1.79
CA GLU A 195 8.73 11.07 -1.63
C GLU A 195 10.24 10.79 -1.53
N CYS A 196 10.72 9.87 -2.37
CA CYS A 196 12.09 9.38 -2.35
C CYS A 196 12.73 9.59 -3.73
N ASP A 197 13.76 10.44 -3.80
CA ASP A 197 14.54 10.66 -5.00
C ASP A 197 15.55 9.53 -5.25
N LEU A 198 16.25 9.59 -6.38
CA LEU A 198 17.19 8.53 -6.77
C LEU A 198 18.35 8.39 -5.79
N ALA A 199 18.88 9.50 -5.27
CA ALA A 199 20.01 9.47 -4.34
C ALA A 199 19.60 8.81 -3.01
N ALA A 200 18.44 9.17 -2.47
CA ALA A 200 17.88 8.55 -1.27
C ALA A 200 17.51 7.08 -1.51
N GLY A 201 16.94 6.74 -2.66
CA GLY A 201 16.64 5.36 -3.06
C GLY A 201 17.89 4.48 -3.15
N LEU A 202 18.94 4.96 -3.78
CA LEU A 202 20.24 4.27 -3.85
C LEU A 202 20.88 4.09 -2.47
N HIS A 203 20.86 5.13 -1.63
CA HIS A 203 21.36 5.04 -0.27
C HIS A 203 20.59 3.99 0.53
N LYS A 204 19.27 3.97 0.42
CA LYS A 204 18.42 2.96 1.07
C LYS A 204 18.72 1.56 0.56
N ALA A 205 18.85 1.37 -0.76
CA ALA A 205 19.18 0.08 -1.36
C ALA A 205 20.53 -0.46 -0.85
N GLN A 206 21.57 0.40 -0.79
CA GLN A 206 22.86 0.01 -0.24
C GLN A 206 22.80 -0.37 1.24
N ALA A 207 22.02 0.37 2.04
CA ALA A 207 21.82 0.05 3.45
C ALA A 207 21.13 -1.31 3.64
N LEU A 208 20.09 -1.61 2.84
CA LEU A 208 19.39 -2.90 2.88
C LEU A 208 20.29 -4.06 2.43
N LEU A 209 21.07 -3.86 1.36
CA LEU A 209 22.05 -4.82 0.87
C LEU A 209 23.08 -5.18 1.96
N ALA A 210 23.65 -4.17 2.61
CA ALA A 210 24.60 -4.35 3.69
C ALA A 210 23.97 -5.04 4.92
N ALA A 211 22.72 -4.69 5.26
CA ALA A 211 22.00 -5.30 6.39
C ALA A 211 21.74 -6.80 6.16
N VAL A 212 21.35 -7.20 4.94
CA VAL A 212 21.15 -8.61 4.62
C VAL A 212 22.49 -9.37 4.61
N ALA A 213 23.54 -8.79 4.05
CA ALA A 213 24.87 -9.41 4.10
C ALA A 213 25.39 -9.58 5.54
N ALA A 214 25.04 -8.66 6.45
CA ALA A 214 25.40 -8.72 7.86
C ALA A 214 24.69 -9.84 8.65
N LEU A 215 23.60 -10.42 8.12
CA LEU A 215 22.98 -11.62 8.72
C LEU A 215 23.94 -12.80 8.74
N GLY A 216 24.95 -12.84 7.85
CA GLY A 216 25.95 -13.90 7.81
C GLY A 216 25.38 -15.29 7.51
N ILE A 217 24.21 -15.37 6.85
CA ILE A 217 23.59 -16.66 6.48
C ILE A 217 24.50 -17.35 5.47
N ALA A 218 25.11 -18.46 5.87
CA ALA A 218 26.09 -19.17 5.04
C ALA A 218 25.46 -19.70 3.73
N HIS A 219 26.14 -19.48 2.60
CA HIS A 219 25.74 -20.02 1.27
C HIS A 219 26.94 -20.60 0.54
N ALA A 220 27.28 -21.84 0.88
CA ALA A 220 28.49 -22.51 0.40
C ALA A 220 28.53 -22.74 -1.13
N ASP A 221 27.37 -22.85 -1.79
CA ASP A 221 27.28 -23.08 -3.24
C ASP A 221 27.03 -21.78 -4.04
N SER A 222 27.10 -20.62 -3.39
CA SER A 222 27.01 -19.35 -4.10
C SER A 222 28.36 -19.02 -4.75
N PRO A 223 28.36 -18.70 -6.07
CA PRO A 223 29.58 -18.25 -6.74
C PRO A 223 29.86 -16.74 -6.47
N THR A 224 28.94 -16.03 -5.79
CA THR A 224 29.06 -14.59 -5.55
C THR A 224 29.73 -14.28 -4.21
N ALA A 225 29.36 -15.01 -3.15
CA ALA A 225 29.92 -14.82 -1.80
C ALA A 225 29.67 -16.10 -0.95
N ASP A 226 30.38 -16.24 0.17
CA ASP A 226 30.22 -17.33 1.13
C ASP A 226 28.90 -17.26 1.94
N ARG A 227 28.09 -16.26 1.65
CA ARG A 227 26.84 -15.95 2.36
C ARG A 227 25.74 -15.54 1.41
N VAL A 228 24.50 -15.49 1.93
CA VAL A 228 23.34 -14.95 1.22
C VAL A 228 23.54 -13.47 0.92
N THR A 229 23.31 -13.10 -0.34
CA THR A 229 23.40 -11.72 -0.86
C THR A 229 22.14 -11.36 -1.62
N LEU A 230 21.95 -10.08 -1.89
CA LEU A 230 20.88 -9.54 -2.71
C LEU A 230 21.41 -8.87 -3.97
N SER A 231 20.66 -8.94 -5.04
CA SER A 231 20.72 -7.97 -6.14
C SER A 231 19.52 -7.03 -6.04
N ILE A 232 19.74 -5.73 -6.21
CA ILE A 232 18.72 -4.69 -6.06
C ILE A 232 18.68 -3.81 -7.31
N GLY A 233 17.51 -3.65 -7.91
CA GLY A 233 17.25 -2.66 -8.96
C GLY A 233 16.47 -1.48 -8.39
N VAL A 234 16.95 -0.26 -8.60
CA VAL A 234 16.32 0.97 -8.14
C VAL A 234 15.81 1.77 -9.33
N ALA A 235 14.53 2.11 -9.29
CA ALA A 235 13.93 3.05 -10.25
C ALA A 235 13.19 4.16 -9.49
N VAL A 236 13.20 5.36 -10.06
CA VAL A 236 12.48 6.51 -9.55
C VAL A 236 11.78 7.22 -10.69
N LEU A 237 10.50 7.48 -10.54
CA LEU A 237 9.71 8.29 -11.46
C LEU A 237 9.01 9.42 -10.71
N TYR A 238 8.76 10.50 -11.44
CA TYR A 238 7.83 11.55 -11.04
C TYR A 238 6.50 11.26 -11.72
N PRO A 239 5.48 10.72 -11.02
CA PRO A 239 4.23 10.34 -11.63
C PRO A 239 3.58 11.48 -12.40
N SER A 240 3.33 11.26 -13.69
CA SER A 240 2.69 12.22 -14.60
C SER A 240 1.48 11.58 -15.29
N GLY A 241 0.77 12.33 -16.13
CA GLY A 241 -0.33 11.79 -16.93
C GLY A 241 0.12 10.95 -18.14
N GLU A 242 1.40 10.93 -18.46
CA GLU A 242 1.95 10.31 -19.67
C GLU A 242 2.38 8.85 -19.46
N CYS A 243 2.65 8.44 -18.22
CA CYS A 243 3.02 7.06 -17.88
C CYS A 243 2.21 6.54 -16.69
N GLY A 244 2.11 5.21 -16.59
CA GLY A 244 1.44 4.52 -15.50
C GLY A 244 2.43 3.88 -14.51
N PRO A 245 1.94 3.35 -13.39
CA PRO A 245 2.78 2.71 -12.37
C PRO A 245 3.56 1.49 -12.90
N ASP A 246 3.07 0.83 -13.95
CA ASP A 246 3.76 -0.30 -14.59
C ASP A 246 5.12 0.10 -15.18
N ALA A 247 5.28 1.37 -15.60
CA ALA A 247 6.56 1.89 -16.09
C ALA A 247 7.62 1.91 -14.98
N LEU A 248 7.22 2.20 -13.73
CA LEU A 248 8.13 2.17 -12.58
C LEU A 248 8.58 0.73 -12.28
N VAL A 249 7.66 -0.24 -12.36
CA VAL A 249 7.98 -1.66 -12.17
C VAL A 249 8.95 -2.13 -13.25
N ALA A 250 8.66 -1.86 -14.52
CA ALA A 250 9.51 -2.25 -15.63
C ALA A 250 10.93 -1.64 -15.54
N ALA A 251 11.02 -0.38 -15.11
CA ALA A 251 12.31 0.30 -14.91
C ALA A 251 13.12 -0.34 -13.76
N ALA A 252 12.48 -0.69 -12.65
CA ALA A 252 13.13 -1.34 -11.52
C ALA A 252 13.59 -2.77 -11.87
N ASP A 253 12.76 -3.53 -12.60
CA ASP A 253 13.13 -4.86 -13.10
C ASP A 253 14.33 -4.81 -14.04
N THR A 254 14.36 -3.83 -14.95
CA THR A 254 15.51 -3.63 -15.84
C THR A 254 16.79 -3.35 -15.04
N ALA A 255 16.71 -2.48 -14.03
CA ALA A 255 17.83 -2.17 -13.15
C ALA A 255 18.29 -3.40 -12.33
N LEU A 256 17.37 -4.23 -11.86
CA LEU A 256 17.66 -5.48 -11.16
C LEU A 256 18.37 -6.49 -12.08
N TYR A 257 17.90 -6.61 -13.31
CA TYR A 257 18.53 -7.46 -14.30
C TYR A 257 19.98 -7.03 -14.58
N GLU A 258 20.24 -5.72 -14.68
CA GLU A 258 21.60 -5.20 -14.84
C GLU A 258 22.48 -5.46 -13.61
N ALA A 259 21.97 -5.30 -12.39
CA ALA A 259 22.68 -5.66 -11.17
C ALA A 259 23.09 -7.15 -11.18
N LYS A 260 22.16 -8.04 -11.56
CA LYS A 260 22.45 -9.48 -11.69
C LYS A 260 23.49 -9.78 -12.74
N ARG A 261 23.51 -9.08 -13.89
CA ARG A 261 24.51 -9.24 -14.95
C ARG A 261 25.89 -8.70 -14.58
N SER A 262 25.95 -7.66 -13.77
CA SER A 262 27.20 -7.01 -13.33
C SER A 262 27.93 -7.77 -12.21
N GLY A 263 27.50 -9.00 -11.88
CA GLY A 263 28.18 -9.85 -10.89
C GLY A 263 27.36 -10.11 -9.63
N ARG A 264 26.11 -9.65 -9.56
CA ARG A 264 25.22 -9.76 -8.38
C ARG A 264 25.75 -9.03 -7.15
N ASN A 265 25.14 -9.28 -5.97
CA ASN A 265 25.53 -8.63 -4.71
C ASN A 265 25.76 -7.12 -4.87
N GLY A 266 24.79 -6.46 -5.45
CA GLY A 266 24.95 -5.06 -5.82
C GLY A 266 23.64 -4.35 -6.16
N VAL A 267 23.77 -3.07 -6.43
CA VAL A 267 22.66 -2.17 -6.74
C VAL A 267 22.80 -1.67 -8.18
N GLY A 268 21.78 -1.90 -9.00
CA GLY A 268 21.59 -1.26 -10.30
C GLY A 268 20.61 -0.10 -10.21
N ALA A 269 20.76 0.89 -11.07
CA ALA A 269 19.82 2.01 -11.16
C ALA A 269 19.32 2.17 -12.60
N SER A 270 18.00 2.35 -12.75
CA SER A 270 17.45 2.78 -14.02
C SER A 270 17.74 4.27 -14.22
N PRO A 271 18.18 4.70 -15.43
CA PRO A 271 18.26 6.12 -15.74
C PRO A 271 16.89 6.75 -15.54
N MET A 272 16.86 7.97 -14.96
CA MET A 272 15.61 8.71 -14.78
C MET A 272 14.93 8.89 -16.15
N VAL A 273 13.75 8.28 -16.30
CA VAL A 273 12.82 8.64 -17.38
C VAL A 273 12.06 9.86 -16.87
N LYS A 274 12.28 11.02 -17.51
CA LYS A 274 11.54 12.25 -17.25
C LYS A 274 10.17 12.19 -17.86
#